data_a3fb83ebf3720c7c14b264c6d63beea2
#
_entry.id   a3fb83ebf3720c7c14b264c6d63beea2
#
_cell.length_a   1.000
_cell.length_b   1.000
_cell.length_c   1.000
_cell.angle_alpha   90.00
_cell.angle_beta   90.00
_cell.angle_gamma   90.00
#
_symmetry.space_group_name_H-M   'P 1'
#
loop_
_entity.id
_entity.type
_entity.pdbx_description
1 polymer ?
#
loop_
_entity_poly.entity_id
_entity_poly.type
_entity_poly.pdbx_seq_one_letter_code
_entity_poly.pdbx_strand_id
1 'polypeptide(L)'
;MLTTNMAFLIGTLLLNAPGLVNDEVHCLTENIYYEARAEPLDGLYAVAEVTYNRVHSPVFKKDTACGVIYQPYQFAWTRSKYPIREPAMWERSQKVALSYYYFGKWVKPVVPEALFFHSGKPLGYHSRLTYLKQIGGHKFYSL
;
A
#
# COMPACT_ATOMS: atom_id res chain seq x y z
N MET A 1 -18.80 -5.32 4.36
CA MET A 1 -17.45 -5.00 3.85
C MET A 1 -16.61 -6.26 3.79
N LEU A 2 -15.64 -6.27 2.89
CA LEU A 2 -14.71 -7.38 2.75
C LEU A 2 -13.64 -7.31 3.84
N THR A 3 -13.40 -8.42 4.55
CA THR A 3 -12.19 -8.53 5.39
C THR A 3 -10.96 -8.58 4.49
N THR A 4 -9.77 -8.36 5.05
CA THR A 4 -8.53 -8.49 4.27
C THR A 4 -8.33 -9.91 3.74
N ASN A 5 -8.73 -10.93 4.51
CA ASN A 5 -8.67 -12.32 4.04
C ASN A 5 -9.59 -12.56 2.84
N MET A 6 -10.81 -12.04 2.89
CA MET A 6 -11.76 -12.16 1.77
C MET A 6 -11.25 -11.42 0.53
N ALA A 7 -10.73 -10.20 0.72
CA ALA A 7 -10.15 -9.43 -0.36
C ALA A 7 -8.96 -10.17 -1.00
N PHE A 8 -8.14 -10.82 -0.19
CA PHE A 8 -6.99 -11.57 -0.69
C PHE A 8 -7.41 -12.76 -1.57
N LEU A 9 -8.49 -13.45 -1.21
CA LEU A 9 -9.06 -14.50 -2.05
C LEU A 9 -9.52 -13.94 -3.39
N ILE A 10 -10.16 -12.77 -3.38
CA ILE A 10 -10.54 -12.08 -4.63
C ILE A 10 -9.30 -11.76 -5.45
N GLY A 11 -8.25 -11.24 -4.82
CA GLY A 11 -6.98 -10.95 -5.50
C GLY A 11 -6.37 -12.20 -6.15
N THR A 12 -6.48 -13.34 -5.50
CA THR A 12 -6.03 -14.62 -6.06
C THR A 12 -6.79 -14.99 -7.34
N LEU A 13 -8.09 -14.75 -7.37
CA LEU A 13 -8.90 -14.98 -8.56
C LEU A 13 -8.56 -13.99 -9.67
N LEU A 14 -8.41 -12.71 -9.32
CA LEU A 14 -8.11 -11.65 -10.29
C LEU A 14 -6.73 -11.83 -10.94
N LEU A 15 -5.77 -12.38 -10.22
CA LEU A 15 -4.42 -12.57 -10.76
C LEU A 15 -4.43 -13.47 -11.99
N ASN A 16 -5.37 -14.40 -12.09
CA ASN A 16 -5.51 -15.32 -13.21
C ASN A 16 -6.38 -14.75 -14.34
N ALA A 17 -6.96 -13.57 -14.18
CA ALA A 17 -7.81 -12.95 -15.19
C ALA A 17 -6.99 -12.07 -16.12
N PRO A 18 -7.10 -12.24 -17.45
CA PRO A 18 -6.32 -11.46 -18.41
C PRO A 18 -6.63 -9.95 -18.33
N GLY A 19 -5.59 -9.13 -18.49
CA GLY A 19 -5.74 -7.69 -18.67
C GLY A 19 -6.06 -6.87 -17.43
N LEU A 20 -6.11 -7.48 -16.23
CA LEU A 20 -6.40 -6.75 -15.00
C LEU A 20 -5.17 -6.10 -14.36
N VAL A 21 -3.96 -6.58 -14.68
CA VAL A 21 -2.73 -5.96 -14.17
C VAL A 21 -2.36 -4.82 -15.10
N ASN A 22 -2.79 -3.61 -14.74
CA ASN A 22 -2.48 -2.38 -15.46
C ASN A 22 -1.34 -1.62 -14.76
N ASP A 23 -0.97 -0.44 -15.28
CA ASP A 23 0.11 0.37 -14.70
C ASP A 23 -0.15 0.76 -13.25
N GLU A 24 -1.40 1.09 -12.91
CA GLU A 24 -1.77 1.46 -11.54
C GLU A 24 -1.64 0.29 -10.58
N VAL A 25 -2.08 -0.88 -10.98
CA VAL A 25 -1.89 -2.12 -10.20
C VAL A 25 -0.39 -2.40 -10.04
N HIS A 26 0.39 -2.19 -11.09
CA HIS A 26 1.84 -2.41 -11.05
C HIS A 26 2.52 -1.47 -10.05
N CYS A 27 2.22 -0.17 -10.10
CA CYS A 27 2.77 0.78 -9.13
C CYS A 27 2.41 0.40 -7.69
N LEU A 28 1.15 0.03 -7.47
CA LEU A 28 0.69 -0.38 -6.15
C LEU A 28 1.40 -1.66 -5.68
N THR A 29 1.58 -2.63 -6.57
CA THR A 29 2.32 -3.86 -6.28
C THR A 29 3.75 -3.55 -5.87
N GLU A 30 4.43 -2.71 -6.64
CA GLU A 30 5.80 -2.30 -6.32
C GLU A 30 5.88 -1.70 -4.92
N ASN A 31 4.99 -0.77 -4.60
CA ASN A 31 5.04 -0.10 -3.30
C ASN A 31 4.81 -1.08 -2.15
N ILE A 32 3.83 -1.96 -2.28
CA ILE A 32 3.56 -2.99 -1.27
C ILE A 32 4.79 -3.89 -1.12
N TYR A 33 5.37 -4.33 -2.23
CA TYR A 33 6.52 -5.24 -2.21
C TYR A 33 7.73 -4.59 -1.52
N TYR A 34 8.13 -3.41 -1.98
CA TYR A 34 9.33 -2.77 -1.45
C TYR A 34 9.16 -2.30 0.00
N GLU A 35 7.96 -1.91 0.37
CA GLU A 35 7.72 -1.37 1.72
C GLU A 35 7.30 -2.42 2.74
N ALA A 36 6.62 -3.48 2.32
CA ALA A 36 5.89 -4.31 3.28
C ALA A 36 5.87 -5.82 2.97
N ARG A 37 6.66 -6.33 2.03
CA ARG A 37 6.52 -7.74 1.59
C ARG A 37 6.60 -8.77 2.70
N ALA A 38 7.36 -8.51 3.75
CA ALA A 38 7.56 -9.43 4.87
C ALA A 38 6.57 -9.20 6.03
N GLU A 39 5.67 -8.23 5.89
CA GLU A 39 4.73 -7.88 6.95
C GLU A 39 3.52 -8.83 6.97
N PRO A 40 2.74 -8.85 8.08
CA PRO A 40 1.46 -9.57 8.08
C PRO A 40 0.54 -9.06 6.98
N LEU A 41 -0.42 -9.86 6.58
CA LEU A 41 -1.35 -9.50 5.50
C LEU A 41 -2.01 -8.13 5.72
N ASP A 42 -2.45 -7.86 6.95
CA ASP A 42 -3.04 -6.54 7.28
C ASP A 42 -2.05 -5.40 7.06
N GLY A 43 -0.75 -5.66 7.21
CA GLY A 43 0.29 -4.67 6.92
C GLY A 43 0.38 -4.33 5.44
N LEU A 44 0.23 -5.33 4.57
CA LEU A 44 0.19 -5.10 3.13
C LEU A 44 -1.03 -4.27 2.75
N TYR A 45 -2.19 -4.60 3.30
CA TYR A 45 -3.42 -3.83 3.08
C TYR A 45 -3.33 -2.43 3.65
N ALA A 46 -2.65 -2.25 4.79
CA ALA A 46 -2.46 -0.94 5.38
C ALA A 46 -1.64 -0.02 4.47
N VAL A 47 -0.57 -0.54 3.85
CA VAL A 47 0.24 0.23 2.89
C VAL A 47 -0.60 0.60 1.67
N ALA A 48 -1.42 -0.32 1.16
CA ALA A 48 -2.33 -0.03 0.04
C ALA A 48 -3.35 1.04 0.44
N GLU A 49 -3.88 0.97 1.66
CA GLU A 49 -4.85 1.93 2.17
C GLU A 49 -4.25 3.34 2.29
N VAL A 50 -2.99 3.46 2.70
CA VAL A 50 -2.32 4.76 2.74
C VAL A 50 -2.27 5.37 1.33
N THR A 51 -1.94 4.60 0.31
CA THR A 51 -1.96 5.08 -1.08
C THR A 51 -3.36 5.54 -1.48
N TYR A 52 -4.37 4.75 -1.17
CA TYR A 52 -5.78 5.10 -1.45
C TYR A 52 -6.16 6.41 -0.75
N ASN A 53 -5.81 6.55 0.52
CA ASN A 53 -6.12 7.76 1.28
C ASN A 53 -5.41 8.99 0.70
N ARG A 54 -4.16 8.84 0.27
CA ARG A 54 -3.41 9.93 -0.36
C ARG A 54 -4.04 10.38 -1.66
N VAL A 55 -4.47 9.43 -2.50
CA VAL A 55 -5.15 9.74 -3.77
C VAL A 55 -6.41 10.57 -3.53
N HIS A 56 -7.12 10.32 -2.43
CA HIS A 56 -8.35 11.03 -2.08
C HIS A 56 -8.12 12.24 -1.18
N SER A 57 -6.88 12.54 -0.83
CA SER A 57 -6.54 13.67 0.06
C SER A 57 -6.14 14.89 -0.76
N PRO A 58 -6.71 16.07 -0.47
CA PRO A 58 -6.32 17.29 -1.15
C PRO A 58 -4.89 17.72 -0.86
N VAL A 59 -4.28 17.18 0.21
CA VAL A 59 -2.90 17.53 0.60
C VAL A 59 -1.88 17.04 -0.41
N PHE A 60 -2.10 15.86 -1.00
CA PHE A 60 -1.13 15.25 -1.91
C PHE A 60 -1.27 15.70 -3.36
N LYS A 61 -2.42 16.24 -3.74
CA LYS A 61 -2.67 16.81 -5.09
C LYS A 61 -2.32 15.84 -6.24
N LYS A 62 -2.48 14.55 -6.01
CA LYS A 62 -2.28 13.47 -6.97
C LYS A 62 -3.52 12.60 -6.97
N ASP A 63 -3.97 12.22 -8.15
CA ASP A 63 -5.22 11.48 -8.32
C ASP A 63 -5.04 10.04 -8.79
N THR A 64 -3.80 9.57 -8.86
CA THR A 64 -3.49 8.19 -9.25
C THR A 64 -2.53 7.54 -8.26
N ALA A 65 -2.56 6.21 -8.19
CA ALA A 65 -1.64 5.46 -7.35
C ALA A 65 -0.19 5.69 -7.80
N CYS A 66 0.08 5.59 -9.10
CA CYS A 66 1.42 5.85 -9.62
C CYS A 66 1.88 7.28 -9.27
N GLY A 67 1.00 8.27 -9.41
CA GLY A 67 1.32 9.66 -9.09
C GLY A 67 1.72 9.85 -7.63
N VAL A 68 0.96 9.25 -6.72
CA VAL A 68 1.24 9.31 -5.27
C VAL A 68 2.53 8.58 -4.93
N ILE A 69 2.72 7.37 -5.46
CA ILE A 69 3.86 6.51 -5.11
C ILE A 69 5.17 7.10 -5.64
N TYR A 70 5.17 7.59 -6.87
CA TYR A 70 6.37 8.13 -7.50
C TYR A 70 6.59 9.62 -7.26
N GLN A 71 5.79 10.25 -6.41
CA GLN A 71 6.04 11.63 -6.02
C GLN A 71 7.43 11.74 -5.39
N PRO A 72 8.24 12.72 -5.80
CA PRO A 72 9.62 12.85 -5.31
C PRO A 72 9.70 12.83 -3.78
N TYR A 73 10.68 12.09 -3.27
CA TYR A 73 11.01 12.00 -1.84
C TYR A 73 9.97 11.29 -0.96
N GLN A 74 8.94 10.67 -1.54
CA GLN A 74 7.98 9.91 -0.73
C GLN A 74 8.51 8.53 -0.36
N PHE A 75 9.08 7.80 -1.34
CA PHE A 75 9.62 6.46 -1.10
C PHE A 75 11.01 6.34 -1.71
N ALA A 76 12.00 5.98 -0.88
CA ALA A 76 13.39 5.89 -1.31
C ALA A 76 13.60 4.86 -2.44
N TRP A 77 12.86 3.75 -2.43
CA TRP A 77 13.03 2.70 -3.44
C TRP A 77 12.72 3.17 -4.87
N THR A 78 11.92 4.23 -5.03
CA THR A 78 11.57 4.72 -6.38
C THR A 78 12.78 5.27 -7.14
N ARG A 79 13.83 5.66 -6.43
CA ARG A 79 15.05 6.21 -7.03
C ARG A 79 16.12 5.16 -7.30
N SER A 80 16.05 4.03 -6.61
CA SER A 80 17.06 2.99 -6.70
C SER A 80 16.42 1.62 -6.45
N LYS A 81 15.69 1.12 -7.47
CA LYS A 81 15.02 -0.17 -7.38
C LYS A 81 16.05 -1.29 -7.40
N TYR A 82 16.01 -2.16 -6.41
CA TYR A 82 16.74 -3.40 -6.46
C TYR A 82 15.88 -4.49 -7.11
N PRO A 83 16.52 -5.56 -7.68
CA PRO A 83 15.76 -6.61 -8.37
C PRO A 83 14.78 -7.33 -7.47
N ILE A 84 13.66 -7.79 -8.05
CA ILE A 84 12.70 -8.63 -7.35
C ILE A 84 13.32 -10.01 -7.17
N ARG A 85 13.62 -10.37 -5.93
CA ARG A 85 14.29 -11.63 -5.59
C ARG A 85 13.41 -12.64 -4.87
N GLU A 86 12.20 -12.22 -4.51
CA GLU A 86 11.26 -13.06 -3.76
C GLU A 86 9.94 -13.16 -4.54
N PRO A 87 9.89 -14.05 -5.55
CA PRO A 87 8.72 -14.14 -6.42
C PRO A 87 7.41 -14.41 -5.69
N ALA A 88 7.45 -15.23 -4.63
CA ALA A 88 6.24 -15.51 -3.84
C ALA A 88 5.73 -14.26 -3.11
N MET A 89 6.64 -13.41 -2.63
CA MET A 89 6.27 -12.14 -1.98
C MET A 89 5.77 -11.13 -2.99
N TRP A 90 6.32 -11.14 -4.20
CA TRP A 90 5.81 -10.31 -5.30
C TRP A 90 4.37 -10.70 -5.66
N GLU A 91 4.13 -12.00 -5.83
CA GLU A 91 2.79 -12.51 -6.13
C GLU A 91 1.79 -12.16 -5.03
N ARG A 92 2.19 -12.29 -3.77
CA ARG A 92 1.38 -11.91 -2.62
C ARG A 92 1.03 -10.42 -2.66
N SER A 93 2.01 -9.58 -2.96
CA SER A 93 1.82 -8.13 -3.11
C SER A 93 0.89 -7.81 -4.27
N GLN A 94 1.00 -8.55 -5.37
CA GLN A 94 0.17 -8.39 -6.55
C GLN A 94 -1.30 -8.74 -6.26
N LYS A 95 -1.56 -9.79 -5.49
CA LYS A 95 -2.92 -10.15 -5.07
C LYS A 95 -3.55 -9.05 -4.22
N VAL A 96 -2.79 -8.48 -3.28
CA VAL A 96 -3.27 -7.35 -2.48
C VAL A 96 -3.56 -6.15 -3.37
N ALA A 97 -2.63 -5.81 -4.26
CA ALA A 97 -2.78 -4.67 -5.17
C ALA A 97 -4.02 -4.82 -6.06
N LEU A 98 -4.22 -5.98 -6.65
CA LEU A 98 -5.39 -6.26 -7.51
C LEU A 98 -6.69 -6.10 -6.74
N SER A 99 -6.80 -6.74 -5.57
CA SER A 99 -8.03 -6.65 -4.77
C SER A 99 -8.30 -5.23 -4.33
N TYR A 100 -7.27 -4.50 -3.93
CA TYR A 100 -7.43 -3.13 -3.44
C TYR A 100 -7.74 -2.15 -4.56
N TYR A 101 -7.11 -2.29 -5.70
CA TYR A 101 -7.36 -1.40 -6.85
C TYR A 101 -8.82 -1.50 -7.32
N TYR A 102 -9.33 -2.72 -7.47
CA TYR A 102 -10.67 -2.93 -8.02
C TYR A 102 -11.77 -2.87 -6.96
N PHE A 103 -11.48 -3.22 -5.71
CA PHE A 103 -12.50 -3.33 -4.65
C PHE A 103 -12.16 -2.57 -3.38
N GLY A 104 -11.16 -1.69 -3.41
CA GLY A 104 -10.65 -1.03 -2.19
C GLY A 104 -11.70 -0.34 -1.34
N LYS A 105 -12.67 0.32 -1.97
CA LYS A 105 -13.74 1.02 -1.22
C LYS A 105 -14.64 0.06 -0.44
N TRP A 106 -14.64 -1.22 -0.77
CA TRP A 106 -15.41 -2.23 -0.04
C TRP A 106 -14.56 -3.06 0.92
N VAL A 107 -13.24 -2.87 0.92
CA VAL A 107 -12.36 -3.54 1.88
C VAL A 107 -12.50 -2.84 3.23
N LYS A 108 -12.68 -3.63 4.29
CA LYS A 108 -12.76 -3.07 5.64
C LYS A 108 -11.47 -2.30 5.94
N PRO A 109 -11.55 -1.02 6.33
CA PRO A 109 -10.36 -0.24 6.62
C PRO A 109 -9.54 -0.83 7.76
N VAL A 110 -8.23 -0.87 7.58
CA VAL A 110 -7.28 -1.32 8.60
C VAL A 110 -6.69 -0.12 9.34
N VAL A 111 -6.41 0.95 8.60
CA VAL A 111 -5.80 2.18 9.13
C VAL A 111 -6.57 3.40 8.58
N PRO A 112 -7.86 3.56 8.96
CA PRO A 112 -8.67 4.69 8.48
C PRO A 112 -7.94 6.01 8.70
N GLU A 113 -7.96 6.89 7.70
CA GLU A 113 -7.34 8.21 7.73
C GLU A 113 -5.80 8.22 7.72
N ALA A 114 -5.13 7.06 7.68
CA ALA A 114 -3.67 7.03 7.63
C ALA A 114 -3.15 7.60 6.31
N LEU A 115 -2.24 8.56 6.43
CA LEU A 115 -1.58 9.20 5.28
C LEU A 115 -0.07 8.99 5.29
N PHE A 116 0.50 8.54 6.42
CA PHE A 116 1.94 8.35 6.58
C PHE A 116 2.22 7.07 7.35
N PHE A 117 3.35 6.47 7.06
CA PHE A 117 3.86 5.36 7.86
C PHE A 117 5.39 5.35 7.81
N HIS A 118 5.99 4.71 8.81
CA HIS A 118 7.43 4.45 8.83
C HIS A 118 7.73 3.16 9.59
N SER A 119 8.93 2.63 9.35
CA SER A 119 9.51 1.56 10.16
C SER A 119 10.70 2.10 10.93
N GLY A 120 11.04 1.47 12.05
CA GLY A 120 12.16 1.90 12.88
C GLY A 120 11.89 3.21 13.63
N LYS A 121 12.93 4.03 13.83
CA LYS A 121 12.81 5.29 14.53
C LYS A 121 12.07 6.33 13.71
N PRO A 122 11.12 7.08 14.30
CA PRO A 122 10.42 8.14 13.57
C PRO A 122 11.37 9.27 13.19
N LEU A 123 11.10 9.85 12.00
CA LEU A 123 11.76 11.08 11.60
C LEU A 123 11.14 12.26 12.36
N GLY A 124 11.91 13.38 12.44
CA GLY A 124 11.49 14.54 13.24
C GLY A 124 10.09 15.05 12.94
N TYR A 125 9.66 15.03 11.66
CA TYR A 125 8.34 15.51 11.29
C TYR A 125 7.19 14.63 11.79
N HIS A 126 7.45 13.38 12.15
CA HIS A 126 6.41 12.49 12.66
C HIS A 126 5.80 12.98 13.97
N SER A 127 6.53 13.80 14.74
CA SER A 127 5.99 14.39 15.98
C SER A 127 4.83 15.37 15.73
N ARG A 128 4.66 15.83 14.48
CA ARG A 128 3.57 16.74 14.08
C ARG A 128 2.35 15.99 13.57
N LEU A 129 2.43 14.65 13.49
CA LEU A 129 1.37 13.81 12.98
C LEU A 129 0.65 13.13 14.14
N THR A 130 -0.59 12.72 13.91
CA THR A 130 -1.37 11.96 14.88
C THR A 130 -1.09 10.47 14.71
N TYR A 131 -0.56 9.83 15.74
CA TYR A 131 -0.33 8.39 15.74
C TYR A 131 -1.66 7.64 15.77
N LEU A 132 -1.80 6.63 14.91
CA LEU A 132 -3.02 5.83 14.82
C LEU A 132 -2.84 4.42 15.39
N LYS A 133 -1.92 3.65 14.82
CA LYS A 133 -1.65 2.28 15.28
C LYS A 133 -0.37 1.74 14.66
N GLN A 134 0.06 0.62 15.19
CA GLN A 134 1.18 -0.16 14.65
C GLN A 134 0.66 -1.50 14.11
N ILE A 135 1.14 -1.88 12.94
CA ILE A 135 0.89 -3.19 12.35
C ILE A 135 2.26 -3.75 11.95
N GLY A 136 2.65 -4.90 12.54
CA GLY A 136 3.97 -5.44 12.30
C GLY A 136 5.06 -4.43 12.64
N GLY A 137 5.96 -4.18 11.70
CA GLY A 137 7.06 -3.22 11.86
C GLY A 137 6.72 -1.78 11.50
N HIS A 138 5.49 -1.49 11.07
CA HIS A 138 5.10 -0.15 10.63
C HIS A 138 4.19 0.56 11.62
N LYS A 139 4.47 1.84 11.85
CA LYS A 139 3.60 2.75 12.61
C LYS A 139 2.90 3.68 11.62
N PHE A 140 1.61 3.87 11.79
CA PHE A 140 0.75 4.64 10.88
C PHE A 140 0.23 5.91 11.55
N TYR A 141 0.13 6.99 10.74
CA TYR A 141 -0.22 8.33 11.23
C TYR A 141 -1.20 9.02 10.28
N SER A 142 -2.01 9.92 10.87
CA SER A 142 -2.81 10.89 10.12
C SER A 142 -2.23 12.30 10.32
N LEU A 143 -2.80 13.27 9.63
CA LEU A 143 -2.51 14.68 9.86
C LEU A 143 -3.10 15.18 11.18
#